data_9a34e8268f3ed8e818fa01a5481775f7
#
_entry.id   9a34e8268f3ed8e818fa01a5481775f7
#
_cell.length_a   1.000
_cell.length_b   1.000
_cell.length_c   1.000
_cell.angle_alpha   90.00
_cell.angle_beta   90.00
_cell.angle_gamma   90.00
#
_symmetry.space_group_name_H-M   'P 1'
#
loop_
_entity.id
_entity.type
_entity.pdbx_description
1 polymer ?
#
loop_
_entity_poly.entity_id
_entity_poly.type
_entity_poly.pdbx_seq_one_letter_code
_entity_poly.pdbx_strand_id
1 'polypeptide(L)'
;MTLLLKYVVLLGTMAHSDFFMENFLPRLKDHLLVWLRGLAYNGDEYQFSDNDRSCILIHDNRLFEHVYLCVNYTTYNLQQEQDSISPRTHPDIMLLSQEDEHGHPYWYVQVCLSFHVLVEHRQDFASNFSRPQRMDVLLVRWFRHDTDANSGWDCKRLPCLQFFDDTSLADAFGFVDLDCVVHGVHLILGFAYGTTEELLGPSFVCQDLQLDDDTDWTFFYVNM
;
A
#
# COMPACT_ATOMS: atom_id res chain seq x y z
N MET A 1 -11.40 -12.84 -3.00
CA MET A 1 -10.66 -11.82 -3.76
C MET A 1 -10.28 -12.34 -5.13
N THR A 2 -10.35 -11.51 -6.16
CA THR A 2 -10.00 -11.93 -7.53
C THR A 2 -8.98 -10.94 -8.10
N LEU A 3 -7.88 -11.48 -8.64
CA LEU A 3 -6.81 -10.72 -9.26
C LEU A 3 -6.68 -11.11 -10.74
N LEU A 4 -6.50 -10.13 -11.61
CA LEU A 4 -6.23 -10.36 -13.03
C LEU A 4 -4.75 -10.06 -13.32
N LEU A 5 -4.02 -11.09 -13.73
CA LEU A 5 -2.59 -10.98 -14.07
C LEU A 5 -2.40 -10.10 -15.32
N LYS A 6 -1.50 -9.12 -15.24
CA LYS A 6 -1.14 -8.24 -16.35
C LYS A 6 0.14 -8.70 -17.04
N TYR A 7 1.22 -8.78 -16.29
CA TYR A 7 2.53 -9.23 -16.80
C TYR A 7 3.48 -9.63 -15.68
N VAL A 8 4.61 -10.18 -16.05
CA VAL A 8 5.68 -10.57 -15.13
C VAL A 8 6.82 -9.56 -15.25
N VAL A 9 7.27 -9.04 -14.11
CA VAL A 9 8.37 -8.08 -14.02
C VAL A 9 9.56 -8.75 -13.34
N LEU A 10 10.76 -8.58 -13.90
CA LEU A 10 11.99 -8.98 -13.24
C LEU A 10 12.38 -7.90 -12.22
N LEU A 11 12.57 -8.27 -10.96
CA LEU A 11 12.93 -7.33 -9.89
C LEU A 11 14.23 -6.55 -10.18
N GLY A 12 15.16 -7.15 -10.93
CA GLY A 12 16.39 -6.49 -11.34
C GLY A 12 16.23 -5.41 -12.43
N THR A 13 15.08 -5.35 -13.11
CA THR A 13 14.82 -4.33 -14.13
C THR A 13 14.11 -3.08 -13.60
N MET A 14 13.62 -3.12 -12.36
CA MET A 14 12.98 -1.99 -11.71
C MET A 14 13.96 -0.96 -11.14
N ALA A 15 15.25 -1.24 -11.21
CA ALA A 15 16.27 -0.34 -10.70
C ALA A 15 16.55 0.76 -11.71
N HIS A 16 16.31 2.04 -11.41
CA HIS A 16 17.27 3.08 -11.87
C HIS A 16 16.92 4.54 -11.59
N SER A 17 15.86 4.94 -10.88
CA SER A 17 15.65 6.38 -10.71
C SER A 17 15.22 6.91 -9.34
N ASP A 18 14.70 6.07 -8.44
CA ASP A 18 14.15 6.57 -7.17
C ASP A 18 14.76 5.88 -5.94
N PHE A 19 15.02 6.69 -4.92
CA PHE A 19 15.44 6.22 -3.58
C PHE A 19 14.52 5.11 -3.03
N PHE A 20 13.23 5.17 -3.34
CA PHE A 20 12.29 4.13 -2.99
C PHE A 20 12.62 2.79 -3.67
N MET A 21 12.99 2.81 -4.95
CA MET A 21 13.30 1.61 -5.72
C MET A 21 14.60 0.94 -5.26
N GLU A 22 15.59 1.71 -4.81
CA GLU A 22 16.81 1.14 -4.24
C GLU A 22 16.53 0.31 -2.98
N ASN A 23 15.51 0.71 -2.19
CA ASN A 23 15.12 0.04 -0.96
C ASN A 23 13.92 -0.91 -1.13
N PHE A 24 13.32 -1.01 -2.33
CA PHE A 24 12.12 -1.80 -2.58
C PHE A 24 12.29 -3.26 -2.17
N LEU A 25 13.33 -3.93 -2.66
CA LEU A 25 13.53 -5.36 -2.40
C LEU A 25 13.84 -5.67 -0.92
N PRO A 26 14.71 -4.93 -0.21
CA PRO A 26 14.88 -5.09 1.22
C PRO A 26 13.58 -4.90 2.00
N ARG A 27 12.82 -3.83 1.73
CA ARG A 27 11.55 -3.55 2.41
C ARG A 27 10.47 -4.59 2.10
N LEU A 28 10.37 -5.03 0.83
CA LEU A 28 9.48 -6.13 0.47
C LEU A 28 9.82 -7.40 1.26
N LYS A 29 11.10 -7.75 1.39
CA LYS A 29 11.52 -8.89 2.19
C LYS A 29 11.18 -8.74 3.67
N ASP A 30 11.32 -7.53 4.22
CA ASP A 30 10.92 -7.25 5.60
C ASP A 30 9.42 -7.47 5.80
N HIS A 31 8.58 -6.94 4.91
CA HIS A 31 7.13 -7.17 4.93
C HIS A 31 6.78 -8.67 4.85
N LEU A 32 7.39 -9.40 3.92
CA LEU A 32 7.18 -10.84 3.78
C LEU A 32 7.60 -11.61 5.04
N LEU A 33 8.68 -11.18 5.72
CA LEU A 33 9.12 -11.76 7.00
C LEU A 33 8.12 -11.54 8.12
N VAL A 34 7.55 -10.33 8.23
CA VAL A 34 6.49 -10.02 9.20
C VAL A 34 5.36 -11.03 9.06
N TRP A 35 4.87 -11.20 7.85
CA TRP A 35 3.77 -12.11 7.54
C TRP A 35 4.13 -13.58 7.83
N LEU A 36 5.29 -14.06 7.35
CA LEU A 36 5.74 -15.45 7.53
C LEU A 36 6.00 -15.80 9.00
N ARG A 37 6.39 -14.81 9.81
CA ARG A 37 6.59 -14.97 11.26
C ARG A 37 5.32 -14.78 12.09
N GLY A 38 4.20 -14.42 11.46
CA GLY A 38 2.93 -14.14 12.13
C GLY A 38 3.00 -12.95 13.08
N LEU A 39 3.84 -11.96 12.77
CA LEU A 39 3.94 -10.73 13.56
C LEU A 39 2.76 -9.82 13.22
N ALA A 40 2.25 -9.11 14.22
CA ALA A 40 1.20 -8.12 13.98
C ALA A 40 1.79 -6.91 13.26
N TYR A 41 1.12 -6.46 12.18
CA TYR A 41 1.47 -5.22 11.50
C TYR A 41 0.71 -4.06 12.20
N ASN A 42 1.47 -3.16 12.79
CA ASN A 42 0.93 -2.03 13.57
C ASN A 42 1.07 -0.67 12.86
N GLY A 43 1.37 -0.68 11.55
CA GLY A 43 1.65 0.53 10.77
C GLY A 43 3.13 0.84 10.61
N ASP A 44 3.96 0.45 11.58
CA ASP A 44 5.40 0.61 11.51
C ASP A 44 6.04 -0.56 10.75
N GLU A 45 6.96 -0.26 9.85
CA GLU A 45 7.71 -1.29 9.15
C GLU A 45 8.81 -1.87 10.04
N TYR A 46 8.76 -3.19 10.25
CA TYR A 46 9.85 -3.90 10.90
C TYR A 46 11.09 -3.89 10.01
N GLN A 47 12.23 -3.59 10.60
CA GLN A 47 13.52 -3.72 9.92
C GLN A 47 14.23 -4.98 10.41
N PHE A 48 14.47 -5.88 9.49
CA PHE A 48 15.19 -7.12 9.77
C PHE A 48 16.66 -6.99 9.35
N SER A 49 17.50 -7.86 9.91
CA SER A 49 18.91 -7.96 9.51
C SER A 49 19.02 -8.57 8.11
N ASP A 50 20.13 -8.32 7.42
CA ASP A 50 20.42 -8.94 6.12
C ASP A 50 20.48 -10.47 6.20
N ASN A 51 20.85 -11.00 7.38
CA ASN A 51 20.79 -12.43 7.64
C ASN A 51 19.36 -12.94 7.62
N ASP A 52 18.41 -12.26 8.26
CA ASP A 52 17.01 -12.62 8.22
C ASP A 52 16.45 -12.53 6.79
N ARG A 53 16.73 -11.44 6.08
CA ARG A 53 16.32 -11.24 4.69
C ARG A 53 16.86 -12.32 3.75
N SER A 54 18.02 -12.90 4.06
CA SER A 54 18.62 -14.01 3.29
C SER A 54 17.90 -15.34 3.49
N CYS A 55 17.02 -15.45 4.51
CA CYS A 55 16.15 -16.60 4.70
C CYS A 55 14.94 -16.59 3.77
N ILE A 56 14.72 -15.51 3.01
CA ILE A 56 13.69 -15.40 1.98
C ILE A 56 14.31 -15.38 0.60
N LEU A 57 13.81 -16.24 -0.27
CA LEU A 57 14.09 -16.26 -1.69
C LEU A 57 12.81 -15.97 -2.47
N ILE A 58 12.83 -14.96 -3.32
CA ILE A 58 11.77 -14.73 -4.30
C ILE A 58 12.09 -15.55 -5.54
N HIS A 59 11.20 -16.48 -5.86
CA HIS A 59 11.40 -17.45 -6.93
C HIS A 59 11.63 -16.73 -8.27
N ASP A 60 12.70 -17.10 -8.98
CA ASP A 60 13.15 -16.51 -10.24
C ASP A 60 13.36 -14.98 -10.21
N ASN A 61 13.42 -14.33 -9.03
CA ASN A 61 13.44 -12.88 -8.89
C ASN A 61 12.31 -12.19 -9.67
N ARG A 62 11.11 -12.77 -9.64
CA ARG A 62 9.96 -12.28 -10.39
C ARG A 62 8.85 -11.78 -9.48
N LEU A 63 8.20 -10.73 -9.95
CA LEU A 63 6.99 -10.14 -9.44
C LEU A 63 5.92 -10.28 -10.54
N PHE A 64 4.70 -10.64 -10.14
CA PHE A 64 3.55 -10.83 -11.03
C PHE A 64 2.53 -9.72 -10.77
N GLU A 65 2.52 -8.71 -11.62
CA GLU A 65 1.64 -7.55 -11.48
C GLU A 65 0.20 -7.88 -11.88
N HIS A 66 -0.75 -7.26 -11.18
CA HIS A 66 -2.18 -7.36 -11.43
C HIS A 66 -2.78 -6.02 -11.87
N VAL A 67 -3.73 -6.07 -12.79
CA VAL A 67 -4.41 -4.86 -13.32
C VAL A 67 -5.37 -4.28 -12.28
N TYR A 68 -6.08 -5.16 -11.58
CA TYR A 68 -7.04 -4.78 -10.57
C TYR A 68 -7.23 -5.89 -9.53
N LEU A 69 -7.73 -5.46 -8.39
CA LEU A 69 -8.12 -6.28 -7.25
C LEU A 69 -9.63 -6.14 -7.05
N CYS A 70 -10.32 -7.25 -6.89
CA CYS A 70 -11.74 -7.25 -6.50
C CYS A 70 -11.87 -7.62 -5.03
N VAL A 71 -12.52 -6.76 -4.26
CA VAL A 71 -12.82 -6.97 -2.84
C VAL A 71 -14.32 -7.16 -2.69
N ASN A 72 -14.73 -8.31 -2.15
CA ASN A 72 -16.12 -8.56 -1.81
C ASN A 72 -16.38 -8.12 -0.37
N TYR A 73 -17.42 -7.38 -0.14
CA TYR A 73 -17.84 -6.96 1.19
C TYR A 73 -19.36 -7.09 1.35
N THR A 74 -19.81 -7.05 2.59
CA THR A 74 -21.24 -7.10 2.91
C THR A 74 -21.66 -5.74 3.43
N THR A 75 -22.64 -5.14 2.76
CA THR A 75 -23.22 -3.86 3.16
C THR A 75 -24.08 -4.02 4.43
N TYR A 76 -24.43 -2.91 5.08
CA TYR A 76 -25.22 -2.91 6.31
C TYR A 76 -26.62 -3.56 6.13
N ASN A 77 -27.16 -3.57 4.92
CA ASN A 77 -28.42 -4.22 4.57
C ASN A 77 -28.26 -5.70 4.14
N LEU A 78 -27.10 -6.30 4.45
CA LEU A 78 -26.74 -7.69 4.18
C LEU A 78 -26.67 -8.07 2.69
N GLN A 79 -26.52 -7.09 1.81
CA GLN A 79 -26.23 -7.34 0.40
C GLN A 79 -24.73 -7.55 0.21
N GLN A 80 -24.38 -8.48 -0.67
CA GLN A 80 -23.00 -8.66 -1.10
C GLN A 80 -22.71 -7.71 -2.24
N GLU A 81 -21.69 -6.91 -2.10
CA GLU A 81 -21.17 -6.01 -3.11
C GLU A 81 -19.70 -6.27 -3.38
N GLN A 82 -19.20 -5.76 -4.49
CA GLN A 82 -17.82 -5.94 -4.91
C GLN A 82 -17.25 -4.61 -5.39
N ASP A 83 -16.11 -4.23 -4.81
CA ASP A 83 -15.30 -3.13 -5.30
C ASP A 83 -14.24 -3.63 -6.25
N SER A 84 -14.00 -2.87 -7.31
CA SER A 84 -12.90 -3.07 -8.22
C SER A 84 -11.86 -1.98 -8.01
N ILE A 85 -10.74 -2.33 -7.41
CA ILE A 85 -9.64 -1.45 -7.08
C ILE A 85 -8.58 -1.56 -8.17
N SER A 86 -8.18 -0.44 -8.72
CA SER A 86 -7.15 -0.37 -9.75
C SER A 86 -6.25 0.83 -9.49
N PRO A 87 -4.92 0.68 -9.54
CA PRO A 87 -3.99 1.80 -9.39
C PRO A 87 -4.27 2.98 -10.33
N ARG A 88 -4.94 2.74 -11.46
CA ARG A 88 -5.17 3.77 -12.50
C ARG A 88 -6.51 4.49 -12.39
N THR A 89 -7.54 3.86 -11.86
CA THR A 89 -8.91 4.41 -11.93
C THR A 89 -9.57 4.57 -10.57
N HIS A 90 -9.35 3.65 -9.66
CA HIS A 90 -9.92 3.64 -8.31
C HIS A 90 -8.85 3.11 -7.34
N PRO A 91 -7.80 3.92 -7.06
CA PRO A 91 -6.66 3.45 -6.29
C PRO A 91 -6.88 3.52 -4.77
N ASP A 92 -7.87 4.29 -4.31
CA ASP A 92 -7.99 4.62 -2.90
C ASP A 92 -8.74 3.53 -2.14
N ILE A 93 -8.15 3.07 -1.04
CA ILE A 93 -8.71 2.00 -0.21
C ILE A 93 -8.64 2.36 1.27
N MET A 94 -9.50 1.71 2.03
CA MET A 94 -9.57 1.76 3.47
C MET A 94 -9.04 0.48 4.08
N LEU A 95 -8.20 0.61 5.09
CA LEU A 95 -7.64 -0.47 5.89
C LEU A 95 -8.13 -0.35 7.32
N LEU A 96 -8.25 -1.48 8.02
CA LEU A 96 -8.53 -1.45 9.45
C LEU A 96 -7.27 -0.99 10.19
N SER A 97 -7.38 0.09 10.96
CA SER A 97 -6.30 0.53 11.85
C SER A 97 -6.12 -0.47 12.99
N GLN A 98 -4.87 -0.73 13.35
CA GLN A 98 -4.52 -1.49 14.55
C GLN A 98 -4.02 -0.57 15.66
N GLU A 99 -4.23 0.74 15.53
CA GLU A 99 -3.92 1.71 16.57
C GLU A 99 -4.86 1.53 17.77
N ASP A 100 -4.37 1.96 18.96
CA ASP A 100 -5.12 1.91 20.21
C ASP A 100 -6.43 2.73 20.15
N GLU A 101 -7.34 2.48 21.10
CA GLU A 101 -8.72 3.00 21.19
C GLU A 101 -8.89 4.53 20.99
N HIS A 102 -7.81 5.30 20.98
CA HIS A 102 -7.81 6.75 20.78
C HIS A 102 -7.43 7.19 19.37
N GLY A 103 -7.01 6.26 18.50
CA GLY A 103 -6.69 6.51 17.10
C GLY A 103 -7.93 6.49 16.20
N HIS A 104 -7.77 6.91 14.96
CA HIS A 104 -8.82 6.75 13.95
C HIS A 104 -8.96 5.27 13.58
N PRO A 105 -10.19 4.70 13.50
CA PRO A 105 -10.38 3.26 13.31
C PRO A 105 -9.91 2.75 11.94
N TYR A 106 -9.61 3.64 11.02
CA TYR A 106 -9.21 3.30 9.65
C TYR A 106 -7.97 4.07 9.21
N TRP A 107 -7.13 3.39 8.45
CA TRP A 107 -6.09 3.99 7.64
C TRP A 107 -6.56 4.09 6.19
N TYR A 108 -6.08 5.10 5.48
CA TYR A 108 -6.38 5.32 4.07
C TYR A 108 -5.08 5.30 3.28
N VAL A 109 -5.14 4.66 2.12
CA VAL A 109 -3.98 4.51 1.24
C VAL A 109 -4.38 4.57 -0.20
N GLN A 110 -3.47 5.03 -1.05
CA GLN A 110 -3.55 4.93 -2.49
C GLN A 110 -2.74 3.72 -2.96
N VAL A 111 -3.36 2.80 -3.68
CA VAL A 111 -2.69 1.63 -4.26
C VAL A 111 -1.87 2.05 -5.46
N CYS A 112 -0.56 1.89 -5.37
CA CYS A 112 0.38 2.17 -6.45
C CYS A 112 0.60 0.95 -7.34
N LEU A 113 0.69 -0.23 -6.72
CA LEU A 113 0.93 -1.48 -7.42
C LEU A 113 0.24 -2.64 -6.69
N SER A 114 -0.43 -3.50 -7.44
CA SER A 114 -0.96 -4.78 -6.94
C SER A 114 -0.19 -5.92 -7.59
N PHE A 115 0.40 -6.81 -6.80
CA PHE A 115 1.22 -7.90 -7.32
C PHE A 115 1.24 -9.11 -6.40
N HIS A 116 1.74 -10.24 -6.92
CA HIS A 116 2.16 -11.34 -6.06
C HIS A 116 3.59 -11.76 -6.34
N VAL A 117 4.18 -12.41 -5.36
CA VAL A 117 5.47 -13.07 -5.44
C VAL A 117 5.35 -14.54 -5.02
N LEU A 118 6.20 -15.38 -5.56
CA LEU A 118 6.38 -16.75 -5.09
C LEU A 118 7.58 -16.77 -4.15
N VAL A 119 7.33 -17.07 -2.89
CA VAL A 119 8.32 -16.97 -1.80
C VAL A 119 8.70 -18.35 -1.32
N GLU A 120 9.99 -18.60 -1.24
CA GLU A 120 10.59 -19.73 -0.57
C GLU A 120 11.23 -19.24 0.73
N HIS A 121 10.93 -19.88 1.84
CA HIS A 121 11.42 -19.50 3.15
C HIS A 121 12.16 -20.66 3.82
N ARG A 122 13.20 -20.33 4.59
CA ARG A 122 13.87 -21.27 5.51
C ARG A 122 13.89 -20.67 6.92
N GLN A 123 13.79 -21.53 7.93
CA GLN A 123 13.78 -21.07 9.33
C GLN A 123 15.15 -20.57 9.78
N ASP A 124 16.22 -21.21 9.30
CA ASP A 124 17.61 -20.86 9.55
C ASP A 124 18.49 -21.25 8.36
N PHE A 125 19.77 -20.87 8.41
CA PHE A 125 20.74 -21.17 7.35
C PHE A 125 21.04 -22.65 7.15
N ALA A 126 20.78 -23.48 8.15
CA ALA A 126 21.00 -24.93 8.09
C ALA A 126 19.81 -25.68 7.48
N SER A 127 18.64 -25.04 7.43
CA SER A 127 17.42 -25.59 6.89
C SER A 127 17.33 -25.43 5.37
N ASN A 128 16.61 -26.36 4.71
CA ASN A 128 16.26 -26.22 3.30
C ASN A 128 15.14 -25.18 3.14
N PHE A 129 15.09 -24.55 1.97
CA PHE A 129 13.98 -23.69 1.59
C PHE A 129 12.67 -24.48 1.50
N SER A 130 11.57 -23.84 1.87
CA SER A 130 10.22 -24.37 1.68
C SER A 130 9.88 -24.50 0.18
N ARG A 131 8.75 -25.12 -0.12
CA ARG A 131 8.18 -25.00 -1.46
C ARG A 131 7.72 -23.56 -1.70
N PRO A 132 7.79 -23.05 -2.96
CA PRO A 132 7.29 -21.72 -3.29
C PRO A 132 5.85 -21.55 -2.83
N GLN A 133 5.60 -20.48 -2.08
CA GLN A 133 4.29 -20.07 -1.61
C GLN A 133 3.93 -18.73 -2.26
N ARG A 134 2.71 -18.62 -2.76
CA ARG A 134 2.22 -17.34 -3.29
C ARG A 134 1.88 -16.41 -2.15
N MET A 135 2.36 -15.17 -2.24
CA MET A 135 2.03 -14.06 -1.35
C MET A 135 1.59 -12.87 -2.19
N ASP A 136 0.36 -12.42 -1.95
CA ASP A 136 -0.24 -11.28 -2.64
C ASP A 136 0.01 -10.02 -1.81
N VAL A 137 0.50 -8.95 -2.45
CA VAL A 137 0.98 -7.74 -1.79
C VAL A 137 0.50 -6.50 -2.55
N LEU A 138 0.16 -5.46 -1.83
CA LEU A 138 -0.08 -4.12 -2.35
C LEU A 138 1.10 -3.22 -1.98
N LEU A 139 1.63 -2.50 -2.95
CA LEU A 139 2.46 -1.33 -2.73
C LEU A 139 1.53 -0.13 -2.65
N VAL A 140 1.62 0.62 -1.57
CA VAL A 140 0.71 1.72 -1.28
C VAL A 140 1.44 3.00 -0.91
N ARG A 141 0.78 4.14 -1.15
CA ARG A 141 1.14 5.44 -0.64
C ARG A 141 0.17 5.82 0.48
N TRP A 142 0.71 6.20 1.64
CA TRP A 142 -0.07 6.47 2.83
C TRP A 142 -0.67 7.88 2.83
N PHE A 143 -1.91 7.98 3.31
CA PHE A 143 -2.50 9.24 3.73
C PHE A 143 -2.39 9.39 5.25
N ARG A 144 -2.12 10.59 5.70
CA ARG A 144 -2.25 10.98 7.11
C ARG A 144 -3.54 11.77 7.32
N HIS A 145 -4.13 11.61 8.49
CA HIS A 145 -5.23 12.47 8.92
C HIS A 145 -4.72 13.87 9.21
N ASP A 146 -5.44 14.89 8.76
CA ASP A 146 -5.24 16.25 9.21
C ASP A 146 -5.83 16.39 10.62
N THR A 147 -4.94 16.40 11.63
CA THR A 147 -5.32 16.52 13.05
C THR A 147 -5.76 17.93 13.44
N ASP A 148 -5.44 18.94 12.63
CA ASP A 148 -5.82 20.32 12.86
C ASP A 148 -7.26 20.58 12.39
N ALA A 149 -7.76 19.80 11.48
CA ALA A 149 -9.14 19.85 11.02
C ALA A 149 -10.04 19.01 11.94
N ASN A 150 -10.86 19.66 12.74
CA ASN A 150 -11.91 18.96 13.47
C ASN A 150 -12.84 18.24 12.48
N SER A 151 -12.83 16.91 12.48
CA SER A 151 -13.59 16.05 11.60
C SER A 151 -14.40 15.00 12.36
N GLY A 152 -15.28 14.28 11.66
CA GLY A 152 -16.10 13.23 12.24
C GLY A 152 -17.55 13.64 12.50
N TRP A 153 -18.31 12.71 13.01
CA TRP A 153 -19.76 12.84 13.18
C TRP A 153 -20.18 13.99 14.08
N ASP A 154 -19.46 14.24 15.15
CA ASP A 154 -19.76 15.31 16.12
C ASP A 154 -19.63 16.69 15.49
N CYS A 155 -18.67 16.87 14.61
CA CYS A 155 -18.42 18.10 13.89
C CYS A 155 -19.19 18.21 12.58
N LYS A 156 -19.87 17.14 12.13
CA LYS A 156 -20.55 17.03 10.83
C LYS A 156 -19.62 17.38 9.66
N ARG A 157 -18.37 16.98 9.74
CA ARG A 157 -17.35 17.19 8.70
C ARG A 157 -16.73 15.86 8.30
N LEU A 158 -16.49 15.69 7.01
CA LEU A 158 -15.78 14.53 6.50
C LEU A 158 -14.34 14.51 7.01
N PRO A 159 -13.74 13.33 7.24
CA PRO A 159 -12.32 13.21 7.55
C PRO A 159 -11.49 13.87 6.45
N CYS A 160 -10.50 14.67 6.85
CA CYS A 160 -9.57 15.35 5.96
C CYS A 160 -8.25 14.60 5.94
N LEU A 161 -7.76 14.34 4.75
CA LEU A 161 -6.53 13.58 4.50
C LEU A 161 -5.55 14.41 3.70
N GLN A 162 -4.26 14.12 3.87
CA GLN A 162 -3.18 14.61 3.04
C GLN A 162 -2.11 13.52 2.91
N PHE A 163 -1.31 13.55 1.86
CA PHE A 163 -0.17 12.66 1.77
C PHE A 163 0.92 13.06 2.77
N PHE A 164 1.79 12.12 3.12
CA PHE A 164 3.01 12.43 3.84
C PHE A 164 3.92 13.29 2.98
N ASP A 165 4.64 14.22 3.61
CA ASP A 165 5.57 15.10 2.94
C ASP A 165 6.89 14.41 2.56
N ASP A 166 7.69 15.10 1.76
CA ASP A 166 8.91 14.62 1.14
C ASP A 166 10.05 14.29 2.15
N THR A 167 9.93 14.77 3.38
CA THR A 167 10.98 14.61 4.41
C THR A 167 11.08 13.18 4.92
N SER A 168 10.08 12.35 4.65
CA SER A 168 10.02 10.94 5.04
C SER A 168 9.50 10.03 3.90
N LEU A 169 10.10 10.11 2.71
CA LEU A 169 9.76 9.22 1.58
C LEU A 169 9.71 7.74 1.95
N ALA A 170 10.54 7.34 2.92
CA ALA A 170 10.51 5.97 3.44
C ALA A 170 9.17 5.65 4.14
N ASP A 171 8.56 6.63 4.79
CA ASP A 171 7.30 6.45 5.54
C ASP A 171 6.07 6.71 4.66
N ALA A 172 6.24 7.47 3.56
CA ALA A 172 5.16 7.79 2.63
C ALA A 172 4.65 6.57 1.85
N PHE A 173 5.47 5.54 1.68
CA PHE A 173 5.12 4.31 0.97
C PHE A 173 5.30 3.10 1.88
N GLY A 174 4.51 2.05 1.62
CA GLY A 174 4.60 0.81 2.36
C GLY A 174 4.02 -0.37 1.60
N PHE A 175 4.11 -1.54 2.23
CA PHE A 175 3.50 -2.75 1.74
C PHE A 175 2.33 -3.15 2.64
N VAL A 176 1.26 -3.66 2.04
CA VAL A 176 0.05 -4.07 2.74
C VAL A 176 -0.41 -5.41 2.21
N ASP A 177 -0.85 -6.28 3.13
CA ASP A 177 -1.50 -7.53 2.77
C ASP A 177 -2.92 -7.28 2.26
N LEU A 178 -3.34 -8.05 1.26
CA LEU A 178 -4.68 -7.94 0.72
C LEU A 178 -5.77 -8.18 1.76
N ASP A 179 -5.50 -9.01 2.76
CA ASP A 179 -6.47 -9.36 3.81
C ASP A 179 -6.75 -8.20 4.79
N CYS A 180 -5.90 -7.16 4.78
CA CYS A 180 -6.11 -5.93 5.55
C CYS A 180 -7.08 -4.96 4.89
N VAL A 181 -7.42 -5.16 3.60
CA VAL A 181 -8.29 -4.25 2.84
C VAL A 181 -9.75 -4.43 3.25
N VAL A 182 -10.35 -3.35 3.72
CA VAL A 182 -11.78 -3.33 4.07
C VAL A 182 -12.62 -3.17 2.81
N HIS A 183 -12.45 -2.07 2.09
CA HIS A 183 -13.06 -1.80 0.78
C HIS A 183 -12.42 -0.58 0.10
N GLY A 184 -12.82 -0.29 -1.15
CA GLY A 184 -12.49 0.95 -1.84
C GLY A 184 -13.14 2.16 -1.20
N VAL A 185 -12.49 3.32 -1.28
CA VAL A 185 -13.07 4.58 -0.82
C VAL A 185 -13.09 5.60 -1.95
N HIS A 186 -14.04 6.54 -1.87
CA HIS A 186 -14.06 7.66 -2.78
C HIS A 186 -13.53 8.90 -2.08
N LEU A 187 -12.44 9.46 -2.62
CA LEU A 187 -11.86 10.69 -2.11
C LEU A 187 -12.37 11.89 -2.91
N ILE A 188 -12.82 12.90 -2.18
CA ILE A 188 -13.23 14.20 -2.76
C ILE A 188 -12.04 15.13 -2.67
N LEU A 189 -11.65 15.70 -3.81
CA LEU A 189 -10.51 16.62 -3.89
C LEU A 189 -10.79 17.93 -3.14
N GLY A 190 -9.82 18.43 -2.41
CA GLY A 190 -9.91 19.67 -1.64
C GLY A 190 -9.74 20.91 -2.52
N PHE A 191 -10.62 21.14 -3.49
CA PHE A 191 -10.53 22.21 -4.50
C PHE A 191 -10.22 23.60 -3.94
N ALA A 192 -10.66 23.88 -2.72
CA ALA A 192 -10.43 25.19 -2.08
C ALA A 192 -8.96 25.43 -1.70
N TYR A 193 -8.17 24.38 -1.61
CA TYR A 193 -6.76 24.43 -1.16
C TYR A 193 -5.78 24.29 -2.32
N GLY A 194 -6.26 23.87 -3.50
CA GLY A 194 -5.44 23.71 -4.70
C GLY A 194 -4.52 22.49 -4.64
N THR A 195 -3.56 22.50 -5.53
CA THR A 195 -2.53 21.46 -5.69
C THR A 195 -1.18 21.92 -5.14
N THR A 196 -0.27 20.99 -4.89
CA THR A 196 1.08 21.24 -4.41
C THR A 196 2.10 20.39 -5.16
N GLU A 197 3.28 20.92 -5.38
CA GLU A 197 4.43 20.23 -5.98
C GLU A 197 5.42 19.75 -4.89
N GLU A 198 5.12 20.02 -3.61
CA GLU A 198 6.06 19.80 -2.51
C GLU A 198 6.08 18.37 -1.97
N LEU A 199 5.10 17.52 -2.35
CA LEU A 199 4.89 16.22 -1.71
C LEU A 199 5.60 15.05 -2.37
N LEU A 200 5.88 15.12 -3.67
CA LEU A 200 6.62 14.07 -4.39
C LEU A 200 7.38 14.68 -5.56
N GLY A 201 8.70 14.37 -5.61
CA GLY A 201 9.46 14.53 -6.83
C GLY A 201 8.99 13.53 -7.92
N PRO A 202 9.46 13.68 -9.17
CA PRO A 202 9.11 12.78 -10.26
C PRO A 202 9.49 11.34 -9.89
N SER A 203 8.47 10.53 -9.57
CA SER A 203 8.59 9.11 -9.25
C SER A 203 7.99 8.26 -10.37
N PHE A 204 8.57 7.09 -10.61
CA PHE A 204 8.00 6.13 -11.57
C PHE A 204 6.57 5.73 -11.20
N VAL A 205 6.25 5.72 -9.91
CA VAL A 205 4.91 5.44 -9.38
C VAL A 205 3.92 6.52 -9.81
N CYS A 206 4.35 7.80 -9.85
CA CYS A 206 3.54 8.91 -10.33
C CYS A 206 3.41 8.94 -11.85
N GLN A 207 4.47 8.58 -12.58
CA GLN A 207 4.47 8.57 -14.06
C GLN A 207 3.48 7.55 -14.65
N ASP A 208 3.25 6.43 -13.98
CA ASP A 208 2.30 5.41 -14.47
C ASP A 208 0.83 5.81 -14.25
N LEU A 209 0.54 6.77 -13.38
CA LEU A 209 -0.81 7.27 -13.12
C LEU A 209 -1.34 8.23 -14.19
N GLN A 210 -0.56 8.53 -15.25
CA GLN A 210 -0.95 9.42 -16.37
C GLN A 210 -1.59 10.76 -15.92
N LEU A 211 -1.21 11.24 -14.76
CA LEU A 211 -1.48 12.60 -14.39
C LEU A 211 -0.53 13.46 -15.22
N ASP A 212 -1.07 14.21 -16.17
CA ASP A 212 -0.31 15.17 -17.02
C ASP A 212 0.35 16.30 -16.20
N ASP A 213 0.09 16.34 -14.89
CA ASP A 213 0.65 17.23 -13.91
C ASP A 213 1.27 16.42 -12.77
N ASP A 214 2.54 16.60 -12.48
CA ASP A 214 3.27 16.03 -11.31
C ASP A 214 2.80 16.66 -9.97
N THR A 215 1.59 17.19 -9.93
CA THR A 215 1.04 17.92 -8.79
C THR A 215 0.02 17.08 -8.03
N ASP A 216 0.24 16.95 -6.72
CA ASP A 216 -0.73 16.34 -5.82
C ASP A 216 -1.75 17.38 -5.33
N TRP A 217 -2.96 16.95 -4.98
CA TRP A 217 -3.89 17.78 -4.22
C TRP A 217 -3.41 17.93 -2.78
N THR A 218 -3.51 19.15 -2.24
CA THR A 218 -3.08 19.42 -0.86
C THR A 218 -3.91 18.65 0.15
N PHE A 219 -5.24 18.56 -0.07
CA PHE A 219 -6.16 17.85 0.81
C PHE A 219 -7.17 17.01 0.05
N PHE A 220 -7.64 15.96 0.73
CA PHE A 220 -8.69 15.06 0.29
C PHE A 220 -9.72 14.89 1.41
N TYR A 221 -10.99 14.69 1.06
CA TYR A 221 -12.04 14.38 2.01
C TYR A 221 -12.60 12.98 1.75
N VAL A 222 -12.72 12.18 2.82
CA VAL A 222 -13.23 10.82 2.70
C VAL A 222 -14.74 10.84 2.59
N ASN A 223 -15.28 10.34 1.47
CA ASN A 223 -16.69 10.09 1.28
C ASN A 223 -16.97 8.62 1.60
N MET A 224 -17.57 8.37 2.76
CA MET A 224 -17.95 7.04 3.24
C MET A 224 -19.41 6.70 2.86
#